data_172ce694b827a8ae217e137dde77edf0
#
_entry.id   172ce694b827a8ae217e137dde77edf0
#
_cell.length_a   1.000
_cell.length_b   1.000
_cell.length_c   1.000
_cell.angle_alpha   90.00
_cell.angle_beta   90.00
_cell.angle_gamma   90.00
#
_symmetry.space_group_name_H-M   'P 1'
#
loop_
_entity.id
_entity.type
_entity.pdbx_description
1 polymer ?
#
loop_
_entity_poly.entity_id
_entity_poly.type
_entity_poly.pdbx_seq_one_letter_code
_entity_poly.pdbx_strand_id
1 'polypeptide(L)'
;ILKCKDPKKTCMTILTDKEETGSDGNTGLNSSYLPYFIADLAKVYGLEGRNVISASECLSADVNAAYDPTFSEPFEIRNSSQINYGVVATKFTGARGKSGTSDASAEFVGRVRKLFDEHNIVWQTGELGKVDGGGGGTVAQYIANLDMNVIDVGVPVLSMHAPFEI
;
A
#
# COMPACT_ATOMS: atom_id res chain seq x y z
N ILE A 1 4.59 13.48 6.09
CA ILE A 1 3.84 13.92 7.27
C ILE A 1 4.67 14.85 8.14
N LEU A 2 5.86 14.44 8.61
CA LEU A 2 6.70 15.26 9.53
C LEU A 2 7.05 16.66 9.01
N LYS A 3 7.02 16.88 7.70
CA LYS A 3 7.29 18.18 7.06
C LYS A 3 6.03 18.97 6.71
N CYS A 4 4.84 18.42 6.92
CA CYS A 4 3.59 19.10 6.64
C CYS A 4 3.30 20.10 7.76
N LYS A 5 3.25 21.39 7.41
CA LYS A 5 3.10 22.45 8.41
C LYS A 5 1.65 22.73 8.78
N ASP A 6 0.72 22.62 7.85
CA ASP A 6 -0.69 22.92 8.05
C ASP A 6 -1.57 21.88 7.34
N PRO A 7 -1.70 20.67 7.88
CA PRO A 7 -2.53 19.64 7.27
C PRO A 7 -4.01 20.05 7.34
N LYS A 8 -4.69 20.03 6.21
CA LYS A 8 -6.15 20.29 6.14
C LYS A 8 -6.99 19.14 6.69
N LYS A 9 -6.39 17.97 6.83
CA LYS A 9 -6.99 16.76 7.39
C LYS A 9 -6.07 16.20 8.45
N THR A 10 -6.61 15.45 9.40
CA THR A 10 -5.80 14.67 10.33
C THR A 10 -4.93 13.69 9.55
N CYS A 11 -3.63 13.72 9.79
CA CYS A 11 -2.66 12.83 9.18
C CYS A 11 -2.08 11.90 10.23
N MET A 12 -2.07 10.62 9.94
CA MET A 12 -1.55 9.58 10.83
C MET A 12 -0.50 8.76 10.09
N THR A 13 0.63 8.51 10.74
CA THR A 13 1.61 7.50 10.29
C THR A 13 1.49 6.29 11.19
N ILE A 14 1.34 5.13 10.59
CA ILE A 14 1.22 3.86 11.30
C ILE A 14 2.44 3.02 10.94
N LEU A 15 3.18 2.57 11.93
CA LEU A 15 4.25 1.60 11.79
C LEU A 15 3.74 0.29 12.38
N THR A 16 3.61 -0.72 11.56
CA THR A 16 3.07 -2.02 11.98
C THR A 16 4.16 -3.06 12.13
N ASP A 17 3.93 -4.02 12.97
CA ASP A 17 4.76 -5.18 13.17
C ASP A 17 4.16 -6.39 12.43
N LYS A 18 4.93 -7.45 12.28
CA LYS A 18 4.48 -8.77 11.79
C LYS A 18 3.92 -8.81 10.37
N GLU A 19 4.31 -7.87 9.51
CA GLU A 19 3.83 -7.88 8.12
C GLU A 19 4.16 -9.21 7.45
N GLU A 20 5.42 -9.66 7.55
CA GLU A 20 5.94 -10.87 6.94
C GLU A 20 5.36 -12.18 7.51
N THR A 21 4.68 -12.11 8.64
CA THR A 21 4.04 -13.26 9.29
C THR A 21 2.52 -13.19 9.29
N GLY A 22 1.94 -12.37 8.40
CA GLY A 22 0.51 -12.30 8.16
C GLY A 22 -0.23 -11.19 8.89
N SER A 23 0.48 -10.25 9.51
CA SER A 23 -0.07 -9.07 10.20
C SER A 23 -1.04 -9.39 11.35
N ASP A 24 -1.05 -10.61 11.85
CA ASP A 24 -1.92 -11.05 12.93
C ASP A 24 -1.38 -10.67 14.32
N GLY A 25 -2.25 -10.78 15.32
CA GLY A 25 -1.94 -10.48 16.71
C GLY A 25 -2.09 -9.00 17.07
N ASN A 26 -1.79 -8.65 18.31
CA ASN A 26 -2.10 -7.34 18.88
C ASN A 26 -1.21 -6.19 18.39
N THR A 27 -0.10 -6.47 17.73
CA THR A 27 0.80 -5.48 17.13
C THR A 27 0.77 -5.47 15.60
N GLY A 28 0.15 -6.48 14.99
CA GLY A 28 -0.07 -6.52 13.55
C GLY A 28 -1.21 -5.62 13.09
N LEU A 29 -1.22 -5.26 11.82
CA LEU A 29 -2.25 -4.35 11.28
C LEU A 29 -3.66 -4.97 11.29
N ASN A 30 -3.77 -6.28 11.31
CA ASN A 30 -5.05 -7.00 11.41
C ASN A 30 -5.69 -6.95 12.82
N SER A 31 -5.04 -6.28 13.77
CA SER A 31 -5.60 -6.07 15.11
C SER A 31 -6.72 -5.01 15.11
N SER A 32 -7.56 -5.06 16.12
CA SER A 32 -8.59 -4.02 16.34
C SER A 32 -8.05 -2.70 16.89
N TYR A 33 -6.73 -2.60 17.12
CA TYR A 33 -6.14 -1.40 17.72
C TYR A 33 -6.37 -0.15 16.88
N LEU A 34 -6.10 -0.23 15.57
CA LEU A 34 -6.25 0.92 14.68
C LEU A 34 -7.69 1.45 14.63
N PRO A 35 -8.73 0.62 14.37
CA PRO A 35 -10.09 1.11 14.36
C PRO A 35 -10.54 1.66 15.72
N TYR A 36 -10.12 1.08 16.83
CA TYR A 36 -10.43 1.60 18.15
C TYR A 36 -9.77 2.94 18.42
N PHE A 37 -8.48 3.08 18.06
CA PHE A 37 -7.76 4.34 18.20
C PHE A 37 -8.39 5.47 17.38
N ILE A 38 -8.79 5.19 16.14
CA ILE A 38 -9.51 6.18 15.31
C ILE A 38 -10.85 6.52 15.91
N ALA A 39 -11.58 5.54 16.46
CA ALA A 39 -12.87 5.78 17.09
C ALA A 39 -12.74 6.66 18.34
N ASP A 40 -11.71 6.45 19.16
CA ASP A 40 -11.44 7.28 20.32
C ASP A 40 -11.10 8.73 19.95
N LEU A 41 -10.29 8.91 18.90
CA LEU A 41 -10.00 10.25 18.36
C LEU A 41 -11.27 10.92 17.81
N ALA A 42 -12.06 10.19 17.02
CA ALA A 42 -13.29 10.71 16.42
C ALA A 42 -14.29 11.19 17.50
N LYS A 43 -14.38 10.48 18.60
CA LYS A 43 -15.26 10.80 19.73
C LYS A 43 -14.94 12.17 20.35
N VAL A 44 -13.68 12.59 20.36
CA VAL A 44 -13.27 13.93 20.86
C VAL A 44 -13.93 15.05 20.04
N TYR A 45 -14.22 14.77 18.77
CA TYR A 45 -14.86 15.71 17.83
C TYR A 45 -16.37 15.46 17.67
N GLY A 46 -16.95 14.58 18.48
CA GLY A 46 -18.38 14.22 18.38
C GLY A 46 -18.72 13.42 17.12
N LEU A 47 -17.75 12.72 16.55
CA LEU A 47 -17.91 11.94 15.33
C LEU A 47 -17.97 10.44 15.64
N GLU A 48 -18.63 9.70 14.76
CA GLU A 48 -18.66 8.24 14.80
C GLU A 48 -17.40 7.66 14.13
N GLY A 49 -16.64 6.82 14.84
CA GLY A 49 -15.39 6.25 14.36
C GLY A 49 -15.49 5.55 13.00
N ARG A 50 -16.57 4.76 12.80
CA ARG A 50 -16.82 4.08 11.52
C ARG A 50 -16.93 5.05 10.34
N ASN A 51 -17.56 6.21 10.54
CA ASN A 51 -17.72 7.21 9.48
C ASN A 51 -16.38 7.88 9.15
N VAL A 52 -15.54 8.10 10.19
CA VAL A 52 -14.18 8.62 9.99
C VAL A 52 -13.33 7.61 9.24
N ILE A 53 -13.38 6.33 9.62
CA ILE A 53 -12.66 5.25 8.96
C ILE A 53 -13.06 5.17 7.48
N SER A 54 -14.34 5.05 7.19
CA SER A 54 -14.86 4.94 5.82
C SER A 54 -14.57 6.17 4.95
N ALA A 55 -14.40 7.36 5.56
CA ALA A 55 -14.02 8.58 4.86
C ALA A 55 -12.50 8.81 4.76
N SER A 56 -11.71 7.89 5.28
CA SER A 56 -10.24 8.00 5.30
C SER A 56 -9.61 7.44 4.03
N GLU A 57 -8.40 7.91 3.76
CA GLU A 57 -7.57 7.49 2.64
C GLU A 57 -6.20 7.08 3.16
N CYS A 58 -5.62 6.03 2.61
CA CYS A 58 -4.34 5.50 3.03
C CYS A 58 -3.39 5.31 1.84
N LEU A 59 -2.14 5.69 2.01
CA LEU A 59 -1.04 5.23 1.19
C LEU A 59 -0.32 4.12 1.97
N SER A 60 -0.35 2.92 1.45
CA SER A 60 0.44 1.80 1.94
C SER A 60 1.84 1.94 1.34
N ALA A 61 2.81 2.27 2.18
CA ALA A 61 4.18 2.50 1.73
C ALA A 61 4.97 1.19 1.84
N ASP A 62 4.80 0.34 0.85
CA ASP A 62 5.48 -0.93 0.73
C ASP A 62 6.41 -0.94 -0.49
N VAL A 63 7.43 -1.77 -0.48
CA VAL A 63 8.29 -2.00 -1.64
C VAL A 63 7.55 -2.80 -2.71
N ASN A 64 8.01 -2.70 -3.95
CA ASN A 64 7.47 -3.46 -5.07
C ASN A 64 8.59 -4.28 -5.72
N ALA A 65 8.33 -5.54 -6.04
CA ALA A 65 9.30 -6.38 -6.71
C ALA A 65 9.53 -5.89 -8.14
N ALA A 66 10.70 -5.33 -8.41
CA ALA A 66 11.11 -4.95 -9.76
C ALA A 66 11.38 -6.18 -10.62
N TYR A 67 11.18 -6.05 -11.92
CA TYR A 67 11.52 -7.09 -12.86
C TYR A 67 13.01 -7.44 -12.79
N ASP A 68 13.29 -8.70 -12.50
CA ASP A 68 14.63 -9.26 -12.48
C ASP A 68 14.85 -10.12 -13.75
N PRO A 69 15.71 -9.69 -14.69
CA PRO A 69 15.98 -10.47 -15.90
C PRO A 69 16.73 -11.78 -15.62
N THR A 70 17.37 -11.91 -14.45
CA THR A 70 18.08 -13.13 -14.06
C THR A 70 17.16 -14.17 -13.42
N PHE A 71 15.99 -13.74 -12.95
CA PHE A 71 14.96 -14.59 -12.37
C PHE A 71 13.57 -14.15 -12.85
N SER A 72 13.35 -14.24 -14.14
CA SER A 72 12.16 -13.69 -14.81
C SER A 72 10.87 -14.52 -14.65
N GLU A 73 10.98 -15.75 -14.20
CA GLU A 73 9.85 -16.72 -14.17
C GLU A 73 8.62 -16.23 -13.42
N PRO A 74 8.71 -15.62 -12.20
CA PRO A 74 7.55 -15.17 -11.46
C PRO A 74 6.96 -13.84 -11.94
N PHE A 75 7.57 -13.20 -12.94
CA PHE A 75 7.19 -11.88 -13.42
C PHE A 75 6.40 -11.93 -14.74
N GLU A 76 5.48 -10.99 -14.90
CA GLU A 76 4.94 -10.59 -16.19
C GLU A 76 5.56 -9.24 -16.57
N ILE A 77 6.48 -9.24 -17.53
CA ILE A 77 7.31 -8.07 -17.85
C ILE A 77 6.50 -6.80 -18.17
N ARG A 78 5.29 -6.95 -18.73
CA ARG A 78 4.44 -5.81 -19.12
C ARG A 78 3.78 -5.14 -17.93
N ASN A 79 3.69 -5.85 -16.81
CA ASN A 79 3.05 -5.38 -15.58
C ASN A 79 4.05 -5.15 -14.44
N SER A 80 5.32 -5.47 -14.66
CA SER A 80 6.34 -5.34 -13.62
C SER A 80 6.95 -3.96 -13.61
N SER A 81 7.27 -3.48 -12.42
CA SER A 81 8.05 -2.25 -12.25
C SER A 81 9.52 -2.45 -12.64
N GLN A 82 10.20 -1.36 -12.88
CA GLN A 82 11.61 -1.33 -13.26
C GLN A 82 12.41 -0.49 -12.25
N ILE A 83 13.63 -0.91 -11.96
CA ILE A 83 14.58 -0.12 -11.17
C ILE A 83 14.83 1.23 -11.84
N ASN A 84 14.94 2.30 -11.06
CA ASN A 84 15.22 3.67 -11.51
C ASN A 84 14.12 4.36 -12.34
N TYR A 85 12.93 3.80 -12.41
CA TYR A 85 11.79 4.42 -13.09
C TYR A 85 10.82 5.13 -12.15
N GLY A 86 11.27 5.47 -10.96
CA GLY A 86 10.49 6.21 -9.97
C GLY A 86 9.66 5.32 -9.05
N VAL A 87 8.81 5.94 -8.24
CA VAL A 87 7.93 5.23 -7.33
C VAL A 87 6.90 4.39 -8.07
N VAL A 88 6.50 3.30 -7.47
CA VAL A 88 5.53 2.37 -8.07
C VAL A 88 4.18 2.57 -7.43
N ALA A 89 3.18 2.89 -8.24
CA ALA A 89 1.78 2.85 -7.84
C ALA A 89 1.20 1.48 -8.20
N THR A 90 0.95 0.67 -7.19
CA THR A 90 0.40 -0.68 -7.35
C THR A 90 -1.09 -0.66 -7.07
N LYS A 91 -1.89 -0.72 -8.12
CA LYS A 91 -3.35 -0.71 -8.00
C LYS A 91 -3.87 -2.01 -7.42
N PHE A 92 -3.29 -3.12 -7.81
CA PHE A 92 -3.72 -4.47 -7.46
C PHE A 92 -2.57 -5.26 -6.87
N THR A 93 -2.81 -5.91 -5.75
CA THR A 93 -1.89 -6.84 -5.09
C THR A 93 -2.58 -8.18 -4.88
N GLY A 94 -1.79 -9.23 -4.67
CA GLY A 94 -2.34 -10.52 -4.30
C GLY A 94 -1.47 -11.70 -4.72
N ALA A 95 -1.43 -12.72 -3.89
CA ALA A 95 -0.70 -13.96 -4.16
C ALA A 95 -1.28 -14.65 -5.40
N ARG A 96 -0.46 -14.90 -6.39
CA ARG A 96 -0.83 -15.47 -7.69
C ARG A 96 -1.91 -14.66 -8.43
N GLY A 97 -2.13 -13.42 -8.03
CA GLY A 97 -3.21 -12.57 -8.53
C GLY A 97 -4.62 -12.99 -8.07
N LYS A 98 -4.75 -13.78 -6.99
CA LYS A 98 -6.04 -14.41 -6.65
C LYS A 98 -6.44 -14.39 -5.17
N SER A 99 -5.51 -14.17 -4.26
CA SER A 99 -5.80 -14.22 -2.82
C SER A 99 -4.97 -13.23 -2.03
N GLY A 100 -5.45 -12.83 -0.85
CA GLY A 100 -4.80 -11.78 -0.06
C GLY A 100 -4.72 -10.48 -0.84
N THR A 101 -5.80 -10.12 -1.54
CA THR A 101 -5.81 -9.04 -2.54
C THR A 101 -6.24 -7.71 -1.94
N SER A 102 -5.63 -6.64 -2.45
CA SER A 102 -6.16 -5.28 -2.43
C SER A 102 -6.30 -4.78 -3.87
N ASP A 103 -7.38 -4.05 -4.15
CA ASP A 103 -7.66 -3.48 -5.47
C ASP A 103 -8.13 -2.02 -5.28
N ALA A 104 -7.23 -1.07 -5.49
CA ALA A 104 -7.52 0.34 -5.32
C ALA A 104 -8.60 0.81 -6.30
N SER A 105 -9.54 1.64 -5.83
CA SER A 105 -10.57 2.24 -6.68
C SER A 105 -9.94 3.09 -7.79
N ALA A 106 -10.55 3.08 -8.97
CA ALA A 106 -10.05 3.85 -10.12
C ALA A 106 -9.98 5.36 -9.82
N GLU A 107 -10.94 5.86 -9.06
CA GLU A 107 -11.02 7.26 -8.63
C GLU A 107 -9.84 7.62 -7.71
N PHE A 108 -9.48 6.76 -6.79
CA PHE A 108 -8.35 7.00 -5.89
C PHE A 108 -7.03 6.91 -6.64
N VAL A 109 -6.86 5.92 -7.51
CA VAL A 109 -5.70 5.82 -8.41
C VAL A 109 -5.56 7.10 -9.24
N GLY A 110 -6.65 7.61 -9.82
CA GLY A 110 -6.64 8.84 -10.61
C GLY A 110 -6.18 10.06 -9.79
N ARG A 111 -6.61 10.18 -8.53
CA ARG A 111 -6.16 11.25 -7.64
C ARG A 111 -4.68 11.16 -7.29
N VAL A 112 -4.20 9.96 -6.99
CA VAL A 112 -2.77 9.75 -6.66
C VAL A 112 -1.89 10.05 -7.88
N ARG A 113 -2.26 9.58 -9.07
CA ARG A 113 -1.57 9.90 -10.32
C ARG A 113 -1.50 11.41 -10.57
N LYS A 114 -2.64 12.08 -10.44
CA LYS A 114 -2.70 13.54 -10.57
C LYS A 114 -1.75 14.24 -9.59
N LEU A 115 -1.71 13.79 -8.34
CA LEU A 115 -0.79 14.31 -7.34
C LEU A 115 0.67 14.16 -7.76
N PHE A 116 1.04 12.99 -8.29
CA PHE A 116 2.40 12.75 -8.77
C PHE A 116 2.76 13.68 -9.93
N ASP A 117 1.88 13.81 -10.92
CA ASP A 117 2.09 14.66 -12.09
C ASP A 117 2.21 16.14 -11.70
N GLU A 118 1.33 16.65 -10.83
CA GLU A 118 1.34 18.03 -10.35
C GLU A 118 2.60 18.39 -9.56
N HIS A 119 3.23 17.40 -8.91
CA HIS A 119 4.45 17.62 -8.12
C HIS A 119 5.73 17.14 -8.82
N ASN A 120 5.65 16.77 -10.10
CA ASN A 120 6.78 16.26 -10.89
C ASN A 120 7.47 15.05 -10.22
N ILE A 121 6.69 14.20 -9.57
CA ILE A 121 7.18 12.93 -9.02
C ILE A 121 7.26 11.92 -10.15
N VAL A 122 8.44 11.36 -10.38
CA VAL A 122 8.62 10.27 -11.34
C VAL A 122 7.98 9.02 -10.79
N TRP A 123 7.08 8.42 -11.55
CA TRP A 123 6.33 7.26 -11.12
C TRP A 123 6.05 6.28 -12.26
N GLN A 124 5.74 5.07 -11.90
CA GLN A 124 5.34 3.99 -12.78
C GLN A 124 4.22 3.17 -12.14
N THR A 125 3.59 2.30 -12.93
CA THR A 125 2.71 1.26 -12.39
C THR A 125 3.44 -0.07 -12.33
N GLY A 126 3.07 -0.93 -11.39
CA GLY A 126 3.60 -2.28 -11.31
C GLY A 126 2.65 -3.19 -10.53
N GLU A 127 2.62 -4.45 -10.91
CA GLU A 127 1.98 -5.52 -10.18
C GLU A 127 3.03 -6.38 -9.48
N LEU A 128 2.64 -7.10 -8.43
CA LEU A 128 3.56 -7.92 -7.65
C LEU A 128 3.81 -9.31 -8.26
N GLY A 129 3.72 -9.44 -9.56
CA GLY A 129 4.10 -10.67 -10.23
C GLY A 129 3.05 -11.20 -11.20
N LYS A 130 3.38 -12.35 -11.75
CA LYS A 130 2.61 -13.04 -12.78
C LYS A 130 1.42 -13.79 -12.18
N VAL A 131 0.26 -13.67 -12.80
CA VAL A 131 -0.93 -14.45 -12.41
C VAL A 131 -0.61 -15.96 -12.45
N ASP A 132 -1.03 -16.68 -11.44
CA ASP A 132 -0.76 -18.10 -11.21
C ASP A 132 0.70 -18.47 -10.91
N GLY A 133 1.66 -17.58 -11.19
CA GLY A 133 3.09 -17.87 -11.04
C GLY A 133 3.81 -17.10 -9.93
N GLY A 134 3.38 -15.90 -9.66
CA GLY A 134 4.05 -15.01 -8.72
C GLY A 134 3.08 -14.15 -7.91
N GLY A 135 3.59 -13.03 -7.39
CA GLY A 135 2.80 -12.08 -6.64
C GLY A 135 2.77 -12.30 -5.15
N GLY A 136 2.30 -11.32 -4.43
CA GLY A 136 2.13 -11.29 -2.98
C GLY A 136 1.08 -10.28 -2.56
N GLY A 137 0.57 -10.44 -1.34
CA GLY A 137 -0.28 -9.45 -0.71
C GLY A 137 0.55 -8.40 0.01
N THR A 138 -0.08 -7.29 0.34
CA THR A 138 0.48 -6.23 1.18
C THR A 138 -0.48 -5.95 2.34
N VAL A 139 -0.06 -5.14 3.29
CA VAL A 139 -0.94 -4.70 4.39
C VAL A 139 -2.14 -3.89 3.92
N ALA A 140 -2.13 -3.41 2.67
CA ALA A 140 -3.23 -2.65 2.09
C ALA A 140 -4.58 -3.38 2.16
N GLN A 141 -4.58 -4.71 2.04
CA GLN A 141 -5.82 -5.50 2.15
C GLN A 141 -6.54 -5.30 3.49
N TYR A 142 -5.80 -5.18 4.59
CA TYR A 142 -6.40 -5.01 5.91
C TYR A 142 -7.01 -3.62 6.08
N ILE A 143 -6.39 -2.62 5.47
CA ILE A 143 -6.93 -1.26 5.44
C ILE A 143 -8.16 -1.18 4.52
N ALA A 144 -8.10 -1.80 3.34
CA ALA A 144 -9.24 -1.88 2.43
C ALA A 144 -10.46 -2.56 3.08
N ASN A 145 -10.23 -3.61 3.88
CA ASN A 145 -11.29 -4.30 4.62
C ASN A 145 -11.95 -3.44 5.73
N LEU A 146 -11.38 -2.27 6.04
CA LEU A 146 -11.97 -1.27 6.92
C LEU A 146 -12.77 -0.20 6.16
N ASP A 147 -13.10 -0.44 4.89
CA ASP A 147 -13.79 0.49 3.99
C ASP A 147 -13.00 1.77 3.65
N MET A 148 -11.69 1.78 3.85
CA MET A 148 -10.84 2.90 3.45
C MET A 148 -10.42 2.79 1.99
N ASN A 149 -10.29 3.94 1.32
CA ASN A 149 -9.56 3.98 0.07
C ASN A 149 -8.06 3.79 0.34
N VAL A 150 -7.46 2.78 -0.28
CA VAL A 150 -6.04 2.49 -0.13
C VAL A 150 -5.39 2.15 -1.47
N ILE A 151 -4.12 2.52 -1.62
CA ILE A 151 -3.26 2.12 -2.72
C ILE A 151 -1.85 1.92 -2.19
N ASP A 152 -1.14 0.95 -2.73
CA ASP A 152 0.29 0.79 -2.47
C ASP A 152 1.10 1.76 -3.32
N VAL A 153 1.99 2.49 -2.66
CA VAL A 153 2.94 3.41 -3.29
C VAL A 153 4.31 3.20 -2.65
N GLY A 154 5.19 2.55 -3.35
CA GLY A 154 6.50 2.18 -2.83
C GLY A 154 7.63 2.35 -3.83
N VAL A 155 8.78 1.83 -3.49
CA VAL A 155 9.94 1.83 -4.38
C VAL A 155 10.15 0.44 -4.98
N PRO A 156 10.59 0.35 -6.25
CA PRO A 156 10.95 -0.92 -6.84
C PRO A 156 12.28 -1.42 -6.25
N VAL A 157 12.34 -2.69 -5.91
CA VAL A 157 13.53 -3.33 -5.37
C VAL A 157 13.84 -4.64 -6.10
N LEU A 158 15.11 -4.99 -6.16
CA LEU A 158 15.59 -6.32 -6.56
C LEU A 158 15.98 -7.12 -5.33
N SER A 159 15.90 -8.43 -5.42
CA SER A 159 16.30 -9.34 -4.35
C SER A 159 15.57 -9.09 -3.02
N MET A 160 14.26 -8.80 -3.12
CA MET A 160 13.40 -8.62 -1.94
C MET A 160 13.62 -9.76 -0.94
N HIS A 161 13.72 -9.44 0.36
CA HIS A 161 14.04 -10.35 1.47
C HIS A 161 15.47 -10.91 1.48
N ALA A 162 16.33 -10.51 0.58
CA ALA A 162 17.74 -10.90 0.63
C ALA A 162 18.54 -10.04 1.61
N PRO A 163 19.72 -10.52 2.07
CA PRO A 163 20.62 -9.68 2.90
C PRO A 163 21.12 -8.42 2.20
N PHE A 164 21.09 -8.42 0.87
CA PHE A 164 21.37 -7.25 0.03
C PHE A 164 20.17 -7.04 -0.91
N GLU A 165 19.31 -6.14 -0.52
CA GLU A 165 18.17 -5.69 -1.29
C GLU A 165 18.53 -4.35 -1.95
N ILE A 166 18.30 -4.23 -3.24
CA ILE A 166 18.68 -3.05 -4.05
C ILE A 166 17.43 -2.38 -4.60
#